data_29d3acb08d8b48416771ca0c3d2c1b20
#
_entry.id   29d3acb08d8b48416771ca0c3d2c1b20
#
_cell.length_a   1.000
_cell.length_b   1.000
_cell.length_c   1.000
_cell.angle_alpha   90.00
_cell.angle_beta   90.00
_cell.angle_gamma   90.00
#
_symmetry.space_group_name_H-M   'P 1'
#
loop_
_entity.id
_entity.type
_entity.pdbx_description
1 polymer ?
#
loop_
_entity_poly.entity_id
_entity_poly.type
_entity_poly.pdbx_seq_one_letter_code
_entity_poly.pdbx_strand_id
1 'polypeptide(L)'
;MLEVFQKGLDPYKSFAAKKFGIPYDQVTKEQRNFCKSPVLGCGFGMGWSRLIAYAIPLGQKIAEDDAKDLVWAWREEYPEVPVYWKTMGTTVVRAVMLKEQYQLGPLRIDGRDPKMLHIILPSGRALHYDSPTIGLDLYHNKVLNYMGPGGKGGGWGLIEARGSALVENVVQAIARDILVNGMINVTEKGFEIVLHVHDELVAEVIYTSHLTYEQFEECMTANPSWGKDIPLAVEGYEGERYHK
;
A
#
# COMPACT_ATOMS: atom_id res chain seq x y z
N MET A 1 13.77 -2.59 -0.55
CA MET A 1 12.71 -2.40 -1.58
C MET A 1 12.78 -1.03 -2.27
N LEU A 2 12.95 0.09 -1.57
CA LEU A 2 13.03 1.42 -2.19
C LEU A 2 14.11 1.52 -3.30
N GLU A 3 15.33 1.03 -3.03
CA GLU A 3 16.40 1.01 -4.03
C GLU A 3 16.08 0.25 -5.32
N VAL A 4 15.21 -0.77 -5.24
CA VAL A 4 14.78 -1.54 -6.41
C VAL A 4 13.98 -0.64 -7.35
N PHE A 5 13.05 0.15 -6.81
CA PHE A 5 12.27 1.11 -7.58
C PHE A 5 13.13 2.28 -8.08
N GLN A 6 14.02 2.83 -7.25
CA GLN A 6 14.93 3.91 -7.66
C GLN A 6 15.85 3.51 -8.83
N LYS A 7 16.20 2.22 -8.91
CA LYS A 7 17.01 1.67 -10.02
C LYS A 7 16.18 1.19 -11.21
N GLY A 8 14.86 1.34 -11.18
CA GLY A 8 13.95 0.85 -12.22
C GLY A 8 13.95 -0.68 -12.38
N LEU A 9 14.28 -1.42 -11.30
CA LEU A 9 14.32 -2.88 -11.33
C LEU A 9 12.96 -3.47 -10.99
N ASP A 10 12.68 -4.65 -11.54
CA ASP A 10 11.47 -5.42 -11.23
C ASP A 10 11.56 -6.01 -9.79
N PRO A 11 10.64 -5.64 -8.88
CA PRO A 11 10.69 -6.08 -7.49
C PRO A 11 10.48 -7.60 -7.34
N TYR A 12 9.69 -8.22 -8.22
CA TYR A 12 9.46 -9.67 -8.20
C TYR A 12 10.72 -10.42 -8.61
N LYS A 13 11.40 -9.93 -9.64
CA LYS A 13 12.67 -10.48 -10.14
C LYS A 13 13.79 -10.28 -9.12
N SER A 14 13.82 -9.12 -8.46
CA SER A 14 14.80 -8.80 -7.41
C SER A 14 14.65 -9.72 -6.20
N PHE A 15 13.41 -9.96 -5.75
CA PHE A 15 13.15 -10.90 -4.66
C PHE A 15 13.47 -12.35 -5.08
N ALA A 16 13.15 -12.76 -6.32
CA ALA A 16 13.47 -14.08 -6.83
C ALA A 16 14.98 -14.32 -6.88
N ALA A 17 15.77 -13.34 -7.35
CA ALA A 17 17.22 -13.44 -7.38
C ALA A 17 17.82 -13.77 -6.00
N LYS A 18 17.34 -13.08 -4.96
CA LYS A 18 17.75 -13.32 -3.58
C LYS A 18 17.26 -14.64 -3.03
N LYS A 19 15.98 -14.96 -3.23
CA LYS A 19 15.36 -16.22 -2.76
C LYS A 19 16.05 -17.47 -3.33
N PHE A 20 16.43 -17.43 -4.61
CA PHE A 20 17.07 -18.56 -5.28
C PHE A 20 18.61 -18.49 -5.29
N GLY A 21 19.21 -17.41 -4.78
CA GLY A 21 20.66 -17.21 -4.75
C GLY A 21 21.30 -17.12 -6.14
N ILE A 22 20.60 -16.53 -7.12
CA ILE A 22 21.03 -16.40 -8.50
C ILE A 22 21.15 -14.94 -8.93
N PRO A 23 21.99 -14.60 -9.93
CA PRO A 23 22.06 -13.25 -10.48
C PRO A 23 20.70 -12.78 -11.02
N TYR A 24 20.41 -11.48 -10.89
CA TYR A 24 19.16 -10.88 -11.34
C TYR A 24 18.81 -11.20 -12.79
N ASP A 25 19.81 -11.17 -13.68
CA ASP A 25 19.61 -11.41 -15.12
C ASP A 25 19.33 -12.88 -15.46
N GLN A 26 19.64 -13.80 -14.55
CA GLN A 26 19.41 -15.23 -14.71
C GLN A 26 18.06 -15.70 -14.15
N VAL A 27 17.29 -14.80 -13.52
CA VAL A 27 15.96 -15.14 -13.02
C VAL A 27 15.02 -15.44 -14.18
N THR A 28 14.44 -16.66 -14.16
CA THR A 28 13.49 -17.09 -15.18
C THR A 28 12.10 -16.45 -14.96
N LYS A 29 11.25 -16.49 -15.99
CA LYS A 29 9.87 -16.01 -15.90
C LYS A 29 9.06 -16.78 -14.85
N GLU A 30 9.30 -18.09 -14.73
CA GLU A 30 8.64 -18.95 -13.75
C GLU A 30 9.03 -18.56 -12.32
N GLN A 31 10.33 -18.36 -12.06
CA GLN A 31 10.85 -17.92 -10.76
C GLN A 31 10.34 -16.54 -10.38
N ARG A 32 10.32 -15.60 -11.32
CA ARG A 32 9.72 -14.27 -11.14
C ARG A 32 8.24 -14.38 -10.78
N ASN A 33 7.48 -15.17 -11.54
CA ASN A 33 6.05 -15.35 -11.27
C ASN A 33 5.79 -16.02 -9.93
N PHE A 34 6.57 -17.03 -9.56
CA PHE A 34 6.47 -17.69 -8.24
C PHE A 34 6.66 -16.69 -7.09
N CYS A 35 7.55 -15.72 -7.25
CA CYS A 35 7.81 -14.68 -6.27
C CYS A 35 6.84 -13.48 -6.31
N LYS A 36 5.92 -13.43 -7.27
CA LYS A 36 4.96 -12.33 -7.39
C LYS A 36 3.99 -12.26 -6.21
N SER A 37 3.40 -13.39 -5.83
CA SER A 37 2.41 -13.45 -4.74
C SER A 37 2.96 -12.99 -3.38
N PRO A 38 4.15 -13.47 -2.91
CA PRO A 38 4.69 -12.99 -1.63
C PRO A 38 5.08 -11.50 -1.67
N VAL A 39 5.61 -10.99 -2.78
CA VAL A 39 5.96 -9.56 -2.87
C VAL A 39 4.71 -8.68 -2.82
N LEU A 40 3.60 -9.09 -3.42
CA LEU A 40 2.33 -8.36 -3.38
C LEU A 40 1.62 -8.47 -2.01
N GLY A 41 1.70 -9.64 -1.35
CA GLY A 41 0.87 -9.91 -0.18
C GLY A 41 1.58 -9.78 1.16
N CYS A 42 2.85 -10.14 1.26
CA CYS A 42 3.53 -10.18 2.55
C CYS A 42 3.73 -8.78 3.15
N GLY A 43 3.82 -7.72 2.31
CA GLY A 43 3.89 -6.33 2.76
C GLY A 43 2.70 -5.90 3.62
N PHE A 44 1.56 -6.58 3.48
CA PHE A 44 0.32 -6.35 4.22
C PHE A 44 0.08 -7.40 5.33
N GLY A 45 1.14 -8.08 5.76
CA GLY A 45 1.06 -9.04 6.86
C GLY A 45 0.44 -10.38 6.50
N MET A 46 0.39 -10.73 5.22
CA MET A 46 -0.14 -12.02 4.77
C MET A 46 0.69 -13.17 5.33
N GLY A 47 0.03 -14.14 5.95
CA GLY A 47 0.62 -15.41 6.38
C GLY A 47 0.52 -16.48 5.28
N TRP A 48 1.21 -17.60 5.46
CA TRP A 48 1.36 -18.66 4.46
C TRP A 48 0.01 -19.23 3.96
N SER A 49 -0.97 -19.43 4.85
CA SER A 49 -2.28 -19.98 4.47
C SER A 49 -3.08 -19.02 3.56
N ARG A 50 -3.00 -17.71 3.84
CA ARG A 50 -3.58 -16.69 2.95
C ARG A 50 -2.80 -16.55 1.66
N LEU A 51 -1.47 -16.72 1.68
CA LEU A 51 -0.64 -16.69 0.48
C LEU A 51 -1.05 -17.78 -0.51
N ILE A 52 -1.31 -19.00 -0.04
CA ILE A 52 -1.81 -20.11 -0.88
C ILE A 52 -3.14 -19.71 -1.55
N ALA A 53 -4.10 -19.20 -0.78
CA ALA A 53 -5.40 -18.77 -1.30
C ALA A 53 -5.27 -17.60 -2.30
N TYR A 54 -4.37 -16.66 -2.02
CA TYR A 54 -4.12 -15.49 -2.86
C TYR A 54 -3.42 -15.86 -4.18
N ALA A 55 -2.62 -16.90 -4.20
CA ALA A 55 -1.89 -17.36 -5.38
C ALA A 55 -2.79 -18.04 -6.44
N ILE A 56 -3.91 -18.66 -6.00
CA ILE A 56 -4.81 -19.41 -6.87
C ILE A 56 -5.37 -18.54 -8.03
N PRO A 57 -5.99 -17.37 -7.79
CA PRO A 57 -6.49 -16.52 -8.87
C PRO A 57 -5.38 -15.98 -9.78
N LEU A 58 -4.13 -15.98 -9.33
CA LEU A 58 -2.95 -15.62 -10.13
C LEU A 58 -2.41 -16.79 -10.97
N GLY A 59 -3.13 -17.93 -10.98
CA GLY A 59 -2.76 -19.13 -11.71
C GLY A 59 -1.59 -19.92 -11.09
N GLN A 60 -1.29 -19.68 -9.81
CA GLN A 60 -0.19 -20.33 -9.10
C GLN A 60 -0.72 -21.40 -8.13
N LYS A 61 -0.03 -22.54 -8.08
CA LYS A 61 -0.20 -23.57 -7.07
C LYS A 61 1.04 -23.59 -6.20
N ILE A 62 0.91 -23.22 -4.94
CA ILE A 62 2.02 -23.17 -3.98
C ILE A 62 1.75 -24.24 -2.91
N ALA A 63 2.70 -25.15 -2.68
CA ALA A 63 2.62 -26.10 -1.59
C ALA A 63 2.78 -25.39 -0.23
N GLU A 64 2.30 -26.02 0.84
CA GLU A 64 2.29 -25.41 2.18
C GLU A 64 3.70 -25.03 2.65
N ASP A 65 4.66 -25.94 2.47
CA ASP A 65 6.03 -25.70 2.89
C ASP A 65 6.71 -24.60 2.06
N ASP A 66 6.45 -24.56 0.75
CA ASP A 66 6.92 -23.47 -0.12
C ASP A 66 6.32 -22.12 0.30
N ALA A 67 5.04 -22.11 0.66
CA ALA A 67 4.37 -20.88 1.11
C ALA A 67 4.93 -20.37 2.44
N LYS A 68 5.23 -21.26 3.39
CA LYS A 68 5.90 -20.92 4.64
C LYS A 68 7.27 -20.34 4.39
N ASP A 69 8.03 -20.97 3.50
CA ASP A 69 9.39 -20.60 3.12
C ASP A 69 9.45 -19.26 2.39
N LEU A 70 8.47 -19.00 1.51
CA LEU A 70 8.32 -17.71 0.81
C LEU A 70 8.01 -16.56 1.79
N VAL A 71 7.07 -16.78 2.72
CA VAL A 71 6.72 -15.75 3.71
C VAL A 71 7.90 -15.47 4.64
N TRP A 72 8.64 -16.51 5.02
CA TRP A 72 9.80 -16.37 5.88
C TRP A 72 10.93 -15.62 5.16
N ALA A 73 11.29 -16.06 3.95
CA ALA A 73 12.31 -15.41 3.12
C ALA A 73 12.00 -13.93 2.84
N TRP A 74 10.70 -13.60 2.61
CA TRP A 74 10.27 -12.22 2.43
C TRP A 74 10.50 -11.37 3.69
N ARG A 75 10.21 -11.92 4.87
CA ARG A 75 10.41 -11.20 6.15
C ARG A 75 11.87 -11.05 6.52
N GLU A 76 12.71 -12.00 6.13
CA GLU A 76 14.17 -11.90 6.29
C GLU A 76 14.78 -10.85 5.34
N GLU A 77 14.26 -10.76 4.11
CA GLU A 77 14.71 -9.77 3.13
C GLU A 77 14.31 -8.35 3.51
N TYR A 78 13.16 -8.16 4.17
CA TYR A 78 12.60 -6.85 4.55
C TYR A 78 12.29 -6.80 6.04
N PRO A 79 13.28 -6.96 6.94
CA PRO A 79 13.05 -7.10 8.38
C PRO A 79 12.46 -5.82 9.01
N GLU A 80 12.71 -4.67 8.40
CA GLU A 80 12.16 -3.38 8.84
C GLU A 80 10.63 -3.33 8.77
N VAL A 81 10.01 -4.06 7.85
CA VAL A 81 8.55 -4.02 7.64
C VAL A 81 7.79 -4.66 8.81
N PRO A 82 8.09 -5.89 9.27
CA PRO A 82 7.51 -6.45 10.49
C PRO A 82 7.77 -5.62 11.74
N VAL A 83 8.94 -5.01 11.87
CA VAL A 83 9.26 -4.10 12.96
C VAL A 83 8.34 -2.87 12.93
N TYR A 84 8.11 -2.30 11.74
CA TYR A 84 7.21 -1.16 11.58
C TYR A 84 5.76 -1.52 11.91
N TRP A 85 5.26 -2.71 11.53
CA TRP A 85 3.94 -3.19 11.94
C TRP A 85 3.80 -3.25 13.46
N LYS A 86 4.79 -3.81 14.14
CA LYS A 86 4.80 -3.89 15.60
C LYS A 86 4.79 -2.51 16.24
N THR A 87 5.60 -1.60 15.73
CA THR A 87 5.69 -0.22 16.20
C THR A 87 4.36 0.52 16.00
N MET A 88 3.75 0.42 14.81
CA MET A 88 2.44 1.00 14.50
C MET A 88 1.37 0.49 15.48
N GLY A 89 1.23 -0.82 15.62
CA GLY A 89 0.23 -1.43 16.52
C GLY A 89 0.43 -0.99 17.97
N THR A 90 1.67 -1.00 18.46
CA THR A 90 1.98 -0.56 19.84
C THR A 90 1.68 0.92 20.04
N THR A 91 2.02 1.76 19.08
CA THR A 91 1.80 3.22 19.17
C THR A 91 0.30 3.54 19.16
N VAL A 92 -0.48 2.88 18.31
CA VAL A 92 -1.94 3.03 18.26
C VAL A 92 -2.59 2.58 19.57
N VAL A 93 -2.18 1.42 20.09
CA VAL A 93 -2.68 0.92 21.39
C VAL A 93 -2.39 1.92 22.51
N ARG A 94 -1.17 2.48 22.55
CA ARG A 94 -0.81 3.50 23.56
C ARG A 94 -1.63 4.77 23.39
N ALA A 95 -1.80 5.26 22.16
CA ALA A 95 -2.57 6.47 21.88
C ALA A 95 -4.00 6.35 22.40
N VAL A 96 -4.68 5.24 22.13
CA VAL A 96 -6.04 4.98 22.58
C VAL A 96 -6.12 4.80 24.12
N MET A 97 -5.20 4.02 24.72
CA MET A 97 -5.23 3.72 26.15
C MET A 97 -4.92 4.95 27.01
N LEU A 98 -3.94 5.76 26.59
CA LEU A 98 -3.47 6.91 27.36
C LEU A 98 -4.17 8.22 26.97
N LYS A 99 -4.97 8.18 25.88
CA LYS A 99 -5.63 9.38 25.30
C LYS A 99 -4.61 10.46 24.95
N GLU A 100 -3.57 10.07 24.27
CA GLU A 100 -2.44 10.90 23.91
C GLU A 100 -2.23 10.93 22.39
N GLN A 101 -1.37 11.84 21.95
CA GLN A 101 -0.90 11.94 20.58
C GLN A 101 0.55 11.49 20.49
N TYR A 102 0.88 10.74 19.42
CA TYR A 102 2.23 10.26 19.14
C TYR A 102 2.63 10.58 17.71
N GLN A 103 3.93 10.84 17.53
CA GLN A 103 4.55 10.94 16.21
C GLN A 103 5.19 9.59 15.84
N LEU A 104 4.93 9.09 14.64
CA LEU A 104 5.54 7.88 14.08
C LEU A 104 6.04 8.16 12.66
N GLY A 105 7.32 8.53 12.53
CA GLY A 105 7.84 9.02 11.26
C GLY A 105 7.02 10.22 10.77
N PRO A 106 6.53 10.19 9.52
CA PRO A 106 5.71 11.29 8.98
C PRO A 106 4.24 11.25 9.45
N LEU A 107 3.84 10.23 10.20
CA LEU A 107 2.46 10.06 10.68
C LEU A 107 2.28 10.67 12.06
N ARG A 108 1.08 11.21 12.33
CA ARG A 108 0.66 11.63 13.67
C ARG A 108 -0.56 10.80 14.09
N ILE A 109 -0.43 10.07 15.19
CA ILE A 109 -1.46 9.18 15.74
C ILE A 109 -2.09 9.90 16.93
N ASP A 110 -3.38 10.22 16.82
CA ASP A 110 -4.10 11.03 17.81
C ASP A 110 -5.27 10.24 18.42
N GLY A 111 -5.08 9.80 19.66
CA GLY A 111 -6.06 9.04 20.45
C GLY A 111 -6.74 9.89 21.54
N ARG A 112 -6.64 11.21 21.52
CA ARG A 112 -7.19 12.09 22.55
C ARG A 112 -8.72 12.14 22.55
N ASP A 113 -9.34 11.96 21.38
CA ASP A 113 -10.79 11.82 21.29
C ASP A 113 -11.20 10.37 21.63
N PRO A 114 -11.99 10.14 22.70
CA PRO A 114 -12.42 8.78 23.05
C PRO A 114 -13.39 8.15 22.04
N LYS A 115 -13.98 8.94 21.15
CA LYS A 115 -14.93 8.48 20.13
C LYS A 115 -14.25 8.19 18.78
N MET A 116 -13.06 8.77 18.55
CA MET A 116 -12.42 8.70 17.25
C MET A 116 -10.89 8.70 17.38
N LEU A 117 -10.26 7.62 16.89
CA LEU A 117 -8.82 7.63 16.69
C LEU A 117 -8.52 8.19 15.30
N HIS A 118 -7.55 9.10 15.21
CA HIS A 118 -7.08 9.66 13.95
C HIS A 118 -5.64 9.20 13.66
N ILE A 119 -5.38 8.74 12.44
CA ILE A 119 -4.02 8.62 11.90
C ILE A 119 -3.88 9.67 10.81
N ILE A 120 -3.14 10.74 11.10
CA ILE A 120 -2.95 11.88 10.21
C ILE A 120 -1.77 11.57 9.31
N LEU A 121 -2.01 11.63 8.01
CA LEU A 121 -1.07 11.33 6.93
C LEU A 121 -0.16 12.53 6.62
N PRO A 122 0.94 12.33 5.89
CA PRO A 122 1.83 13.42 5.46
C PRO A 122 1.12 14.50 4.64
N SER A 123 0.08 14.15 3.91
CA SER A 123 -0.78 15.06 3.14
C SER A 123 -1.63 15.98 4.02
N GLY A 124 -1.71 15.72 5.33
CA GLY A 124 -2.62 16.38 6.27
C GLY A 124 -4.00 15.71 6.37
N ARG A 125 -4.37 14.80 5.47
CA ARG A 125 -5.58 14.01 5.55
C ARG A 125 -5.49 13.01 6.71
N ALA A 126 -6.62 12.65 7.31
CA ALA A 126 -6.66 11.67 8.39
C ALA A 126 -7.46 10.43 8.00
N LEU A 127 -6.99 9.28 8.48
CA LEU A 127 -7.79 8.07 8.60
C LEU A 127 -8.53 8.12 9.94
N HIS A 128 -9.80 7.72 9.93
CA HIS A 128 -10.71 7.78 11.06
C HIS A 128 -11.11 6.37 11.50
N TYR A 129 -10.94 6.07 12.76
CA TYR A 129 -11.34 4.78 13.36
C TYR A 129 -12.37 5.07 14.46
N ASP A 130 -13.63 4.79 14.15
CA ASP A 130 -14.77 5.09 15.01
C ASP A 130 -14.82 4.19 16.26
N SER A 131 -15.19 4.77 17.41
CA SER A 131 -15.37 4.07 18.67
C SER A 131 -14.20 3.14 19.02
N PRO A 132 -12.95 3.66 19.08
CA PRO A 132 -11.75 2.85 19.25
C PRO A 132 -11.71 2.22 20.64
N THR A 133 -11.49 0.92 20.70
CA THR A 133 -11.27 0.16 21.93
C THR A 133 -10.06 -0.76 21.80
N ILE A 134 -9.54 -1.22 22.92
CA ILE A 134 -8.41 -2.18 22.91
C ILE A 134 -8.91 -3.56 23.29
N GLY A 135 -8.73 -4.50 22.36
CA GLY A 135 -8.99 -5.92 22.55
C GLY A 135 -7.71 -6.73 22.63
N LEU A 136 -7.88 -8.07 22.63
CA LEU A 136 -6.79 -9.04 22.53
C LEU A 136 -6.99 -9.87 21.25
N ASP A 137 -5.91 -10.10 20.52
CA ASP A 137 -5.91 -11.02 19.39
C ASP A 137 -5.82 -12.49 19.87
N LEU A 138 -5.83 -13.44 18.95
CA LEU A 138 -5.72 -14.88 19.23
C LEU A 138 -4.41 -15.28 19.95
N TYR A 139 -3.41 -14.40 19.96
CA TYR A 139 -2.11 -14.60 20.62
C TYR A 139 -1.98 -13.78 21.91
N HIS A 140 -3.11 -13.26 22.43
CA HIS A 140 -3.17 -12.39 23.61
C HIS A 140 -2.39 -11.07 23.48
N ASN A 141 -2.10 -10.59 22.25
CA ASN A 141 -1.55 -9.27 22.04
C ASN A 141 -2.66 -8.22 22.05
N LYS A 142 -2.37 -7.04 22.62
CA LYS A 142 -3.28 -5.91 22.56
C LYS A 142 -3.38 -5.41 21.11
N VAL A 143 -4.62 -5.23 20.63
CA VAL A 143 -4.93 -4.74 19.28
C VAL A 143 -6.04 -3.69 19.32
N LEU A 144 -6.05 -2.82 18.30
CA LEU A 144 -7.16 -1.89 18.08
C LEU A 144 -8.40 -2.66 17.63
N ASN A 145 -9.52 -2.37 18.25
CA ASN A 145 -10.85 -2.66 17.73
C ASN A 145 -11.57 -1.33 17.43
N TYR A 146 -12.31 -1.27 16.33
CA TYR A 146 -13.08 -0.09 15.95
C TYR A 146 -14.36 -0.48 15.22
N MET A 147 -15.32 0.44 15.12
CA MET A 147 -16.55 0.23 14.36
C MET A 147 -16.36 0.63 12.89
N GLY A 148 -16.76 -0.26 11.98
CA GLY A 148 -16.57 0.00 10.55
C GLY A 148 -17.35 -0.96 9.65
N PRO A 149 -17.34 -0.72 8.33
CA PRO A 149 -17.92 -1.64 7.34
C PRO A 149 -17.09 -2.91 7.24
N GLY A 150 -17.75 -4.06 7.04
CA GLY A 150 -17.06 -5.36 6.93
C GLY A 150 -16.86 -6.09 8.25
N GLY A 151 -17.54 -5.69 9.32
CA GLY A 151 -17.62 -6.46 10.56
C GLY A 151 -18.16 -7.88 10.34
N LYS A 152 -18.03 -8.75 11.32
CA LYS A 152 -18.54 -10.13 11.26
C LYS A 152 -20.02 -10.13 10.85
N GLY A 153 -20.30 -10.66 9.64
CA GLY A 153 -21.65 -10.66 9.05
C GLY A 153 -21.85 -9.70 7.88
N GLY A 154 -20.81 -8.96 7.45
CA GLY A 154 -20.81 -8.15 6.21
C GLY A 154 -21.46 -6.78 6.29
N GLY A 155 -21.84 -6.33 7.49
CA GLY A 155 -22.40 -5.00 7.76
C GLY A 155 -21.46 -4.10 8.55
N TRP A 156 -22.01 -3.03 9.13
CA TRP A 156 -21.31 -2.17 10.09
C TRP A 156 -21.13 -2.92 11.41
N GLY A 157 -19.90 -3.06 11.88
CA GLY A 157 -19.62 -3.83 13.07
C GLY A 157 -18.19 -3.68 13.59
N LEU A 158 -17.85 -4.45 14.62
CA LEU A 158 -16.54 -4.41 15.25
C LEU A 158 -15.49 -5.07 14.36
N ILE A 159 -14.41 -4.36 14.08
CA ILE A 159 -13.26 -4.79 13.29
C ILE A 159 -12.01 -4.80 14.18
N GLU A 160 -11.26 -5.90 14.16
CA GLU A 160 -9.93 -6.01 14.76
C GLU A 160 -8.88 -5.53 13.75
N ALA A 161 -8.04 -4.56 14.15
CA ALA A 161 -6.94 -4.07 13.33
C ALA A 161 -5.58 -4.28 14.01
N ARG A 162 -4.80 -5.18 13.44
CA ARG A 162 -3.39 -5.38 13.81
C ARG A 162 -2.51 -4.32 13.16
N GLY A 163 -1.28 -4.18 13.64
CA GLY A 163 -0.35 -3.19 13.11
C GLY A 163 -0.12 -3.31 11.59
N SER A 164 -0.09 -4.54 11.03
CA SER A 164 0.04 -4.74 9.59
C SER A 164 -1.16 -4.19 8.80
N ALA A 165 -2.39 -4.38 9.29
CA ALA A 165 -3.60 -3.83 8.67
C ALA A 165 -3.65 -2.30 8.78
N LEU A 166 -3.18 -1.73 9.90
CA LEU A 166 -3.07 -0.28 10.05
C LEU A 166 -2.06 0.32 9.09
N VAL A 167 -0.91 -0.36 8.89
CA VAL A 167 0.10 0.05 7.90
C VAL A 167 -0.45 -0.07 6.48
N GLU A 168 -1.19 -1.15 6.16
CA GLU A 168 -1.88 -1.30 4.88
C GLU A 168 -2.81 -0.11 4.60
N ASN A 169 -3.68 0.25 5.55
CA ASN A 169 -4.60 1.38 5.42
C ASN A 169 -3.85 2.69 5.17
N VAL A 170 -2.74 2.93 5.89
CA VAL A 170 -1.90 4.11 5.73
C VAL A 170 -1.25 4.15 4.34
N VAL A 171 -0.65 3.05 3.89
CA VAL A 171 0.04 2.98 2.59
C VAL A 171 -0.96 3.17 1.44
N GLN A 172 -2.11 2.51 1.49
CA GLN A 172 -3.18 2.67 0.51
C GLN A 172 -3.70 4.12 0.46
N ALA A 173 -3.85 4.74 1.63
CA ALA A 173 -4.30 6.12 1.72
C ALA A 173 -3.27 7.12 1.18
N ILE A 174 -1.98 6.91 1.47
CA ILE A 174 -0.89 7.74 0.91
C ILE A 174 -0.83 7.57 -0.61
N ALA A 175 -0.95 6.35 -1.14
CA ALA A 175 -1.00 6.11 -2.58
C ALA A 175 -2.16 6.87 -3.24
N ARG A 176 -3.34 6.88 -2.60
CA ARG A 176 -4.48 7.70 -3.07
C ARG A 176 -4.18 9.19 -3.03
N ASP A 177 -3.49 9.68 -1.99
CA ASP A 177 -3.12 11.10 -1.88
C ASP A 177 -2.12 11.52 -2.97
N ILE A 178 -1.21 10.62 -3.37
CA ILE A 178 -0.29 10.83 -4.49
C ILE A 178 -1.08 10.93 -5.80
N LEU A 179 -2.02 10.02 -6.06
CA LEU A 179 -2.85 10.08 -7.25
C LEU A 179 -3.67 11.39 -7.29
N VAL A 180 -4.25 11.81 -6.16
CA VAL A 180 -5.00 13.07 -6.08
C VAL A 180 -4.09 14.27 -6.36
N ASN A 181 -2.83 14.27 -5.89
CA ASN A 181 -1.86 15.30 -6.24
C ASN A 181 -1.63 15.34 -7.77
N GLY A 182 -1.46 14.20 -8.42
CA GLY A 182 -1.38 14.11 -9.89
C GLY A 182 -2.64 14.66 -10.57
N MET A 183 -3.84 14.29 -10.07
CA MET A 183 -5.11 14.82 -10.61
C MET A 183 -5.19 16.34 -10.53
N ILE A 184 -4.77 16.93 -9.41
CA ILE A 184 -4.75 18.40 -9.24
C ILE A 184 -3.80 19.02 -10.27
N ASN A 185 -2.56 18.52 -10.38
CA ASN A 185 -1.58 19.03 -11.33
C ASN A 185 -2.07 18.94 -12.78
N VAL A 186 -2.68 17.82 -13.16
CA VAL A 186 -3.26 17.57 -14.49
C VAL A 186 -4.39 18.57 -14.79
N THR A 187 -5.28 18.80 -13.82
CA THR A 187 -6.39 19.76 -13.94
C THR A 187 -5.88 21.20 -14.04
N GLU A 188 -4.91 21.58 -13.21
CA GLU A 188 -4.30 22.93 -13.23
C GLU A 188 -3.54 23.19 -14.54
N LYS A 189 -2.98 22.14 -15.17
CA LYS A 189 -2.36 22.21 -16.48
C LYS A 189 -3.37 22.44 -17.61
N GLY A 190 -4.65 22.13 -17.38
CA GLY A 190 -5.75 22.34 -18.33
C GLY A 190 -6.28 21.06 -19.00
N PHE A 191 -5.87 19.89 -18.54
CA PHE A 191 -6.49 18.64 -19.01
C PHE A 191 -7.86 18.42 -18.38
N GLU A 192 -8.80 17.88 -19.15
CA GLU A 192 -10.12 17.49 -18.67
C GLU A 192 -10.12 16.02 -18.24
N ILE A 193 -10.17 15.78 -16.93
CA ILE A 193 -10.24 14.42 -16.38
C ILE A 193 -11.66 13.90 -16.53
N VAL A 194 -11.83 12.81 -17.28
CA VAL A 194 -13.15 12.19 -17.53
C VAL A 194 -13.35 10.90 -16.74
N LEU A 195 -12.26 10.23 -16.32
CA LEU A 195 -12.36 8.98 -15.58
C LEU A 195 -11.11 8.78 -14.70
N HIS A 196 -11.29 8.16 -13.56
CA HIS A 196 -10.20 7.56 -12.78
C HIS A 196 -10.61 6.15 -12.30
N VAL A 197 -9.70 5.19 -12.38
CA VAL A 197 -9.92 3.80 -11.96
C VAL A 197 -8.69 3.32 -11.21
N HIS A 198 -8.83 3.01 -9.91
CA HIS A 198 -7.72 2.60 -9.05
C HIS A 198 -6.55 3.59 -9.07
N ASP A 199 -5.49 3.27 -9.77
CA ASP A 199 -4.25 4.03 -9.99
C ASP A 199 -4.15 4.63 -11.40
N GLU A 200 -5.19 4.48 -12.21
CA GLU A 200 -5.28 5.02 -13.56
C GLU A 200 -6.03 6.35 -13.59
N LEU A 201 -5.62 7.23 -14.50
CA LEU A 201 -6.27 8.50 -14.81
C LEU A 201 -6.45 8.63 -16.31
N VAL A 202 -7.65 9.02 -16.73
CA VAL A 202 -7.99 9.27 -18.14
C VAL A 202 -8.44 10.70 -18.31
N ALA A 203 -7.82 11.40 -19.24
CA ALA A 203 -8.21 12.74 -19.63
C ALA A 203 -8.55 12.79 -21.12
N GLU A 204 -9.52 13.63 -21.47
CA GLU A 204 -9.81 13.97 -22.85
C GLU A 204 -9.13 15.30 -23.22
N VAL A 205 -8.62 15.34 -24.46
CA VAL A 205 -7.96 16.51 -25.01
C VAL A 205 -8.53 16.81 -26.38
N ILE A 206 -8.90 18.06 -26.62
CA ILE A 206 -9.36 18.48 -27.94
C ILE A 206 -8.19 18.34 -28.93
N TYR A 207 -8.44 17.77 -30.11
CA TYR A 207 -7.41 17.46 -31.11
C TYR A 207 -6.55 18.66 -31.53
N THR A 208 -7.04 19.88 -31.39
CA THR A 208 -6.31 21.12 -31.66
C THR A 208 -5.61 21.70 -30.44
N SER A 209 -5.63 21.02 -29.32
CA SER A 209 -4.96 21.46 -28.09
C SER A 209 -3.43 21.40 -28.23
N HIS A 210 -2.75 22.25 -27.44
CA HIS A 210 -1.29 22.22 -27.28
C HIS A 210 -0.86 21.29 -26.10
N LEU A 211 -1.80 20.62 -25.46
CA LEU A 211 -1.52 19.68 -24.38
C LEU A 211 -0.98 18.37 -24.96
N THR A 212 0.10 17.85 -24.37
CA THR A 212 0.78 16.64 -24.85
C THR A 212 0.79 15.55 -23.79
N TYR A 213 1.01 14.32 -24.22
CA TYR A 213 1.15 13.17 -23.35
C TYR A 213 2.31 13.34 -22.35
N GLU A 214 3.45 13.89 -22.78
CA GLU A 214 4.60 14.14 -21.90
C GLU A 214 4.26 15.14 -20.79
N GLN A 215 3.48 16.15 -21.08
CA GLN A 215 3.00 17.11 -20.06
C GLN A 215 2.06 16.44 -19.06
N PHE A 216 1.25 15.47 -19.51
CA PHE A 216 0.41 14.67 -18.63
C PHE A 216 1.25 13.80 -17.69
N GLU A 217 2.26 13.10 -18.22
CA GLU A 217 3.20 12.29 -17.43
C GLU A 217 3.98 13.15 -16.41
N GLU A 218 4.46 14.33 -16.82
CA GLU A 218 5.12 15.29 -15.91
C GLU A 218 4.20 15.67 -14.74
N CYS A 219 2.93 15.95 -15.00
CA CYS A 219 1.95 16.26 -13.96
C CYS A 219 1.72 15.08 -13.00
N MET A 220 1.62 13.87 -13.53
CA MET A 220 1.37 12.65 -12.75
C MET A 220 2.58 12.23 -11.92
N THR A 221 3.80 12.53 -12.37
CA THR A 221 5.06 12.18 -11.69
C THR A 221 5.59 13.30 -10.80
N ALA A 222 4.97 14.49 -10.81
CA ALA A 222 5.34 15.59 -9.94
C ALA A 222 5.03 15.26 -8.47
N ASN A 223 6.08 15.13 -7.68
CA ASN A 223 5.96 14.76 -6.28
C ASN A 223 5.28 15.85 -5.44
N PRO A 224 4.38 15.48 -4.51
CA PRO A 224 3.85 16.43 -3.53
C PRO A 224 4.96 16.92 -2.59
N SER A 225 4.77 18.10 -2.01
CA SER A 225 5.76 18.73 -1.12
C SER A 225 6.13 17.87 0.10
N TRP A 226 5.21 17.01 0.54
CA TRP A 226 5.38 16.09 1.67
C TRP A 226 6.00 14.74 1.28
N GLY A 227 6.19 14.45 0.00
CA GLY A 227 6.68 13.18 -0.55
C GLY A 227 7.76 13.33 -1.62
N LYS A 228 8.66 14.31 -1.49
CA LYS A 228 9.66 14.68 -2.52
C LYS A 228 10.59 13.55 -2.97
N ASP A 229 10.85 12.59 -2.09
CA ASP A 229 11.79 11.49 -2.36
C ASP A 229 11.10 10.20 -2.80
N ILE A 230 9.79 10.22 -3.06
CA ILE A 230 9.05 9.05 -3.51
C ILE A 230 9.36 8.85 -5.00
N PRO A 231 9.89 7.68 -5.41
CA PRO A 231 10.11 7.41 -6.84
C PRO A 231 8.77 7.13 -7.52
N LEU A 232 8.27 8.10 -8.25
CA LEU A 232 7.05 7.99 -9.05
C LEU A 232 7.41 7.72 -10.50
N ALA A 233 6.69 6.79 -11.12
CA ALA A 233 6.72 6.53 -12.54
C ALA A 233 5.30 6.22 -13.01
N VAL A 234 5.00 6.60 -14.24
CA VAL A 234 3.74 6.28 -14.90
C VAL A 234 4.03 5.65 -16.25
N GLU A 235 3.11 4.82 -16.71
CA GLU A 235 3.06 4.30 -18.07
C GLU A 235 1.67 4.64 -18.63
N GLY A 236 1.59 5.00 -19.88
CA GLY A 236 0.32 5.34 -20.49
C GLY A 236 0.39 5.32 -22.01
N TYR A 237 -0.68 5.76 -22.63
CA TYR A 237 -0.79 5.85 -24.07
C TYR A 237 -1.76 6.99 -24.46
N GLU A 238 -1.64 7.45 -25.69
CA GLU A 238 -2.57 8.35 -26.34
C GLU A 238 -3.33 7.58 -27.41
N GLY A 239 -4.63 7.83 -27.52
CA GLY A 239 -5.46 7.13 -28.50
C GLY A 239 -6.88 7.69 -28.59
N GLU A 240 -7.62 7.29 -29.63
CA GLU A 240 -8.99 7.73 -29.86
C GLU A 240 -10.03 7.10 -28.91
N ARG A 241 -9.66 6.03 -28.21
CA ARG A 241 -10.54 5.29 -27.30
C ARG A 241 -9.75 4.73 -26.15
N TYR A 242 -10.35 4.74 -24.94
CA TYR A 242 -9.83 4.01 -23.81
C TYR A 242 -9.85 2.49 -24.09
N HIS A 243 -8.75 1.82 -23.81
CA HIS A 243 -8.62 0.36 -23.80
C HIS A 243 -7.67 -0.07 -22.67
N LYS A 244 -7.85 -1.29 -22.21
CA LYS A 244 -7.07 -1.87 -21.13
C LYS A 244 -6.25 -3.06 -21.64
#